data_6a24fb845a90b0596e95f0b1028349a5
#
_entry.id   6a24fb845a90b0596e95f0b1028349a5
#
_cell.length_a   1.000
_cell.length_b   1.000
_cell.length_c   1.000
_cell.angle_alpha   90.00
_cell.angle_beta   90.00
_cell.angle_gamma   90.00
#
_symmetry.space_group_name_H-M   'P 1'
#
loop_
_entity.id
_entity.type
_entity.pdbx_description
1 polymer ?
#
loop_
_entity_poly.entity_id
_entity_poly.type
_entity_poly.pdbx_seq_one_letter_code
_entity_poly.pdbx_strand_id
1 'polypeptide(L)'
;QLFDRSQKQLSLTPEGAVFLERVEVALCNIQDAILEVNDYKQLQKGTIKIGIPPMMGAYLFPKIFSSFQRRYSHLDVYLHEEGSVAIREQLERDELDFGIIIIPEAAPNLQLLPMARRQIVCCVPENGDLAARKAITLQDIADHNLIMLKEGSFLRQTMLQKMSAAGIT
;
A
#
# COMPACT_ATOMS: atom_id res chain seq x y z
N GLN A 1 13.39 -26.22 18.89
CA GLN A 1 12.18 -25.68 19.57
C GLN A 1 11.73 -24.42 18.83
N LEU A 2 10.45 -24.33 18.47
CA LEU A 2 9.97 -23.18 17.65
C LEU A 2 9.58 -21.94 18.47
N PHE A 3 9.33 -22.12 19.76
CA PHE A 3 8.89 -21.07 20.67
C PHE A 3 9.82 -20.96 21.87
N ASP A 4 10.18 -19.75 22.23
CA ASP A 4 10.84 -19.44 23.50
C ASP A 4 9.79 -19.19 24.58
N ARG A 5 9.90 -19.96 25.66
CA ARG A 5 9.01 -19.89 26.84
C ARG A 5 9.75 -19.39 28.08
N SER A 6 10.95 -18.92 27.91
CA SER A 6 11.80 -18.47 29.04
C SER A 6 11.34 -17.12 29.62
N GLN A 7 10.54 -16.37 28.89
CA GLN A 7 10.00 -15.06 29.30
C GLN A 7 8.47 -15.12 29.52
N LYS A 8 7.93 -14.13 30.24
CA LYS A 8 6.47 -14.03 30.48
C LYS A 8 5.62 -13.93 29.22
N GLN A 9 6.24 -13.62 28.08
CA GLN A 9 5.58 -13.57 26.76
C GLN A 9 6.16 -14.66 25.87
N LEU A 10 5.28 -15.36 25.16
CA LEU A 10 5.65 -16.34 24.16
C LEU A 10 6.24 -15.62 22.94
N SER A 11 7.47 -15.97 22.57
CA SER A 11 8.14 -15.44 21.38
C SER A 11 8.66 -16.57 20.49
N LEU A 12 8.88 -16.27 19.21
CA LEU A 12 9.47 -17.22 18.28
C LEU A 12 10.99 -17.27 18.48
N THR A 13 11.56 -18.47 18.39
CA THR A 13 12.99 -18.62 18.20
C THR A 13 13.41 -18.24 16.78
N PRO A 14 14.70 -18.02 16.46
CA PRO A 14 15.15 -17.80 15.09
C PRO A 14 14.70 -18.92 14.13
N GLU A 15 14.78 -20.16 14.56
CA GLU A 15 14.29 -21.32 13.81
C GLU A 15 12.77 -21.31 13.67
N GLY A 16 12.07 -20.84 14.70
CA GLY A 16 10.61 -20.65 14.70
C GLY A 16 10.17 -19.60 13.68
N ALA A 17 10.91 -18.51 13.55
CA ALA A 17 10.61 -17.47 12.57
C ALA A 17 10.78 -17.98 11.12
N VAL A 18 11.88 -18.69 10.83
CA VAL A 18 12.11 -19.30 9.51
C VAL A 18 11.05 -20.35 9.20
N PHE A 19 10.67 -21.15 10.18
CA PHE A 19 9.62 -22.15 10.01
C PHE A 19 8.25 -21.52 9.75
N LEU A 20 7.89 -20.45 10.47
CA LEU A 20 6.66 -19.71 10.30
C LEU A 20 6.53 -19.18 8.86
N GLU A 21 7.58 -18.51 8.36
CA GLU A 21 7.61 -18.00 6.99
C GLU A 21 7.30 -19.10 5.95
N ARG A 22 7.89 -20.28 6.13
CA ARG A 22 7.67 -21.42 5.24
C ARG A 22 6.27 -22.02 5.36
N VAL A 23 5.74 -22.08 6.58
CA VAL A 23 4.37 -22.58 6.82
C VAL A 23 3.33 -21.62 6.27
N GLU A 24 3.52 -20.31 6.41
CA GLU A 24 2.62 -19.30 5.82
C GLU A 24 2.54 -19.45 4.30
N VAL A 25 3.67 -19.61 3.63
CA VAL A 25 3.71 -19.90 2.18
C VAL A 25 3.00 -21.20 1.85
N ALA A 26 3.20 -22.27 2.61
CA ALA A 26 2.57 -23.55 2.38
C ALA A 26 1.04 -23.49 2.58
N LEU A 27 0.58 -22.79 3.61
CA LEU A 27 -0.85 -22.58 3.87
C LEU A 27 -1.50 -21.74 2.76
N CYS A 28 -0.80 -20.70 2.29
CA CYS A 28 -1.24 -19.91 1.15
C CYS A 28 -1.41 -20.78 -0.10
N ASN A 29 -0.43 -21.65 -0.41
CA ASN A 29 -0.52 -22.56 -1.54
C ASN A 29 -1.68 -23.55 -1.43
N ILE A 30 -1.99 -24.05 -0.22
CA ILE A 30 -3.14 -24.94 0.00
C ILE A 30 -4.45 -24.18 -0.19
N GLN A 31 -4.59 -22.98 0.35
CA GLN A 31 -5.77 -22.15 0.14
C GLN A 31 -5.94 -21.83 -1.34
N ASP A 32 -4.84 -21.56 -2.00
CA ASP A 32 -4.78 -21.33 -3.43
C ASP A 32 -5.28 -22.52 -4.22
N ALA A 33 -4.87 -23.75 -3.90
CA ALA A 33 -5.33 -24.95 -4.56
C ALA A 33 -6.84 -25.20 -4.35
N ILE A 34 -7.36 -24.89 -3.16
CA ILE A 34 -8.81 -25.01 -2.86
C ILE A 34 -9.60 -24.00 -3.71
N LEU A 35 -9.13 -22.78 -3.83
CA LEU A 35 -9.75 -21.75 -4.67
C LEU A 35 -9.72 -22.18 -6.15
N GLU A 36 -8.59 -22.69 -6.64
CA GLU A 36 -8.45 -23.16 -8.02
C GLU A 36 -9.45 -24.26 -8.36
N VAL A 37 -9.66 -25.23 -7.46
CA VAL A 37 -10.68 -26.28 -7.63
C VAL A 37 -12.11 -25.71 -7.64
N ASN A 38 -12.37 -24.67 -6.84
CA ASN A 38 -13.66 -24.00 -6.82
C ASN A 38 -13.88 -23.14 -8.08
N ASP A 39 -12.84 -22.50 -8.59
CA ASP A 39 -12.88 -21.68 -9.82
C ASP A 39 -13.15 -22.52 -11.07
N TYR A 40 -12.72 -23.80 -11.08
CA TYR A 40 -13.12 -24.76 -12.13
C TYR A 40 -14.64 -24.98 -12.22
N LYS A 41 -15.37 -24.72 -11.12
CA LYS A 41 -16.84 -24.81 -11.07
C LYS A 41 -17.55 -23.53 -11.48
N GLN A 42 -16.83 -22.39 -11.52
CA GLN A 42 -17.38 -21.08 -11.89
C GLN A 42 -16.52 -20.42 -12.98
N LEU A 43 -16.58 -20.95 -14.19
CA LEU A 43 -16.02 -20.35 -15.40
C LEU A 43 -16.76 -19.03 -15.72
N GLN A 44 -16.42 -17.98 -15.02
CA GLN A 44 -16.91 -16.64 -15.34
C GLN A 44 -15.76 -15.79 -15.90
N LYS A 45 -15.87 -15.45 -17.18
CA LYS A 45 -15.12 -14.32 -17.75
C LYS A 45 -15.59 -13.06 -17.04
N GLY A 46 -14.65 -12.27 -16.54
CA GLY A 46 -14.98 -11.05 -15.83
C GLY A 46 -13.91 -9.99 -16.03
N THR A 47 -14.28 -8.77 -15.75
CA THR A 47 -13.40 -7.60 -15.76
C THR A 47 -13.25 -7.11 -14.33
N ILE A 48 -12.02 -6.89 -13.88
CA ILE A 48 -11.70 -6.27 -12.60
C ILE A 48 -11.09 -4.90 -12.87
N LYS A 49 -11.68 -3.87 -12.29
CA LYS A 49 -11.20 -2.48 -12.37
C LYS A 49 -10.49 -2.10 -11.09
N ILE A 50 -9.21 -1.79 -11.18
CA ILE A 50 -8.35 -1.50 -10.02
C ILE A 50 -7.78 -0.08 -10.14
N GLY A 51 -8.02 0.74 -9.11
CA GLY A 51 -7.40 2.06 -8.96
C GLY A 51 -6.11 1.97 -8.16
N ILE A 52 -5.01 2.53 -8.66
CA ILE A 52 -3.73 2.57 -7.95
C ILE A 52 -3.02 3.91 -8.13
N PRO A 53 -2.29 4.39 -7.11
CA PRO A 53 -1.41 5.54 -7.29
C PRO A 53 -0.27 5.21 -8.25
N PRO A 54 0.19 6.16 -9.09
CA PRO A 54 1.20 5.91 -10.14
C PRO A 54 2.48 5.23 -9.66
N MET A 55 2.99 5.61 -8.48
CA MET A 55 4.19 4.97 -7.90
C MET A 55 3.96 3.50 -7.53
N MET A 56 2.74 3.16 -7.10
CA MET A 56 2.37 1.77 -6.78
C MET A 56 2.22 0.96 -8.06
N GLY A 57 1.66 1.57 -9.12
CA GLY A 57 1.57 1.00 -10.45
C GLY A 57 2.92 0.58 -11.01
N ALA A 58 3.90 1.45 -10.91
CA ALA A 58 5.24 1.20 -11.45
C ALA A 58 6.02 0.10 -10.71
N TYR A 59 5.91 0.00 -9.38
CA TYR A 59 6.79 -0.85 -8.58
C TYR A 59 6.14 -2.09 -7.97
N LEU A 60 4.92 -1.97 -7.50
CA LEU A 60 4.24 -3.06 -6.80
C LEU A 60 3.44 -3.93 -7.77
N PHE A 61 2.67 -3.29 -8.64
CA PHE A 61 1.69 -3.96 -9.48
C PHE A 61 2.28 -5.02 -10.43
N PRO A 62 3.41 -4.78 -11.15
CA PRO A 62 3.96 -5.78 -12.07
C PRO A 62 4.28 -7.12 -11.41
N LYS A 63 4.73 -7.09 -10.14
CA LYS A 63 5.08 -8.30 -9.38
C LYS A 63 3.83 -9.10 -8.99
N ILE A 64 2.76 -8.41 -8.61
CA ILE A 64 1.50 -9.04 -8.22
C ILE A 64 0.74 -9.52 -9.45
N PHE A 65 0.67 -8.68 -10.48
CA PHE A 65 -0.10 -8.92 -11.69
C PHE A 65 0.35 -10.14 -12.47
N SER A 66 1.67 -10.33 -12.62
CA SER A 66 2.19 -11.51 -13.33
C SER A 66 1.83 -12.84 -12.66
N SER A 67 1.73 -12.87 -11.34
CA SER A 67 1.27 -14.04 -10.60
C SER A 67 -0.25 -14.21 -10.69
N PHE A 68 -0.99 -13.11 -10.60
CA PHE A 68 -2.44 -13.10 -10.74
C PHE A 68 -2.87 -13.57 -12.14
N GLN A 69 -2.30 -13.01 -13.21
CA GLN A 69 -2.67 -13.33 -14.58
C GLN A 69 -2.37 -14.78 -14.97
N ARG A 70 -1.27 -15.36 -14.45
CA ARG A 70 -0.98 -16.79 -14.66
C ARG A 70 -2.05 -17.70 -14.06
N ARG A 71 -2.65 -17.27 -12.96
CA ARG A 71 -3.64 -18.04 -12.22
C ARG A 71 -5.06 -17.81 -12.72
N TYR A 72 -5.38 -16.56 -13.09
CA TYR A 72 -6.69 -16.10 -13.52
C TYR A 72 -6.63 -15.52 -14.93
N SER A 73 -6.16 -16.33 -15.88
CA SER A 73 -5.95 -15.91 -17.27
C SER A 73 -7.24 -15.55 -18.03
N HIS A 74 -8.39 -15.89 -17.47
CA HIS A 74 -9.73 -15.60 -18.00
C HIS A 74 -10.32 -14.28 -17.48
N LEU A 75 -9.63 -13.62 -16.55
CA LEU A 75 -10.04 -12.33 -16.01
C LEU A 75 -9.25 -11.19 -16.67
N ASP A 76 -9.98 -10.21 -17.17
CA ASP A 76 -9.40 -8.96 -17.66
C ASP A 76 -9.21 -8.00 -16.50
N VAL A 77 -8.03 -7.40 -16.38
CA VAL A 77 -7.73 -6.40 -15.35
C VAL A 77 -7.49 -5.05 -16.00
N TYR A 78 -8.33 -4.08 -15.64
CA TYR A 78 -8.17 -2.69 -16.02
C TYR A 78 -7.56 -1.90 -14.87
N LEU A 79 -6.44 -1.24 -15.17
CA LEU A 79 -5.69 -0.46 -14.20
C LEU A 79 -5.94 1.04 -14.43
N HIS A 80 -6.43 1.71 -13.39
CA HIS A 80 -6.61 3.15 -13.38
C HIS A 80 -5.54 3.80 -12.50
N GLU A 81 -4.66 4.59 -13.10
CA GLU A 81 -3.61 5.30 -12.37
C GLU A 81 -4.06 6.71 -12.01
N GLU A 82 -4.46 6.90 -10.76
CA GLU A 82 -4.95 8.16 -10.23
C GLU A 82 -4.45 8.43 -8.81
N GLY A 83 -4.67 9.66 -8.33
CA GLY A 83 -4.40 9.99 -6.92
C GLY A 83 -5.40 9.32 -5.97
N SER A 84 -4.99 9.06 -4.73
CA SER A 84 -5.82 8.36 -3.74
C SER A 84 -7.19 9.00 -3.50
N VAL A 85 -7.32 10.30 -3.69
CA VAL A 85 -8.61 11.02 -3.55
C VAL A 85 -9.57 10.62 -4.67
N ALA A 86 -9.10 10.67 -5.92
CA ALA A 86 -9.91 10.30 -7.08
C ALA A 86 -10.28 8.81 -7.06
N ILE A 87 -9.32 7.94 -6.69
CA ILE A 87 -9.58 6.50 -6.54
C ILE A 87 -10.67 6.25 -5.50
N ARG A 88 -10.62 6.92 -4.36
CA ARG A 88 -11.65 6.81 -3.32
C ARG A 88 -13.02 7.22 -3.84
N GLU A 89 -13.12 8.36 -4.53
CA GLU A 89 -14.38 8.82 -5.12
C GLU A 89 -14.94 7.84 -6.15
N GLN A 90 -14.08 7.25 -6.98
CA GLN A 90 -14.47 6.24 -7.97
C GLN A 90 -14.95 4.94 -7.31
N LEU A 91 -14.32 4.52 -6.20
CA LEU A 91 -14.79 3.39 -5.39
C LEU A 91 -16.15 3.67 -4.75
N GLU A 92 -16.37 4.86 -4.19
CA GLU A 92 -17.65 5.27 -3.60
C GLU A 92 -18.79 5.38 -4.65
N ARG A 93 -18.45 5.47 -5.93
CA ARG A 93 -19.41 5.48 -7.07
C ARG A 93 -19.53 4.14 -7.78
N ASP A 94 -18.92 3.08 -7.26
CA ASP A 94 -18.86 1.75 -7.90
C ASP A 94 -18.25 1.75 -9.31
N GLU A 95 -17.40 2.75 -9.62
CA GLU A 95 -16.66 2.81 -10.88
C GLU A 95 -15.44 1.89 -10.91
N LEU A 96 -14.92 1.55 -9.71
CA LEU A 96 -13.81 0.63 -9.48
C LEU A 96 -14.24 -0.48 -8.51
N ASP A 97 -13.72 -1.68 -8.70
CA ASP A 97 -13.95 -2.82 -7.81
C ASP A 97 -13.00 -2.80 -6.61
N PHE A 98 -11.75 -2.40 -6.84
CA PHE A 98 -10.70 -2.30 -5.83
C PHE A 98 -9.88 -1.03 -6.01
N GLY A 99 -9.25 -0.58 -4.93
CA GLY A 99 -8.31 0.53 -4.99
C GLY A 99 -7.24 0.45 -3.91
N ILE A 100 -6.02 0.84 -4.26
CA ILE A 100 -4.97 1.08 -3.29
C ILE A 100 -4.94 2.57 -3.01
N ILE A 101 -5.20 2.94 -1.78
CA ILE A 101 -5.26 4.35 -1.37
C ILE A 101 -4.45 4.59 -0.10
N ILE A 102 -3.98 5.80 0.06
CA ILE A 102 -3.38 6.26 1.31
C ILE A 102 -4.50 6.87 2.15
N ILE A 103 -4.73 6.32 3.32
CA ILE A 103 -5.82 6.74 4.19
C ILE A 103 -5.25 7.25 5.52
N PRO A 104 -5.68 8.44 5.97
CA PRO A 104 -5.45 8.89 7.35
C PRO A 104 -6.57 8.47 8.29
N GLU A 105 -7.79 8.31 7.80
CA GLU A 105 -9.00 8.17 8.57
C GLU A 105 -9.93 7.10 7.99
N ALA A 106 -10.97 6.72 8.74
CA ALA A 106 -11.96 5.75 8.32
C ALA A 106 -12.74 6.22 7.08
N ALA A 107 -12.99 5.31 6.16
CA ALA A 107 -13.91 5.51 5.05
C ALA A 107 -15.15 4.63 5.27
N PRO A 108 -16.25 5.19 5.82
CA PRO A 108 -17.38 4.40 6.32
C PRO A 108 -18.09 3.57 5.25
N ASN A 109 -17.97 3.97 3.99
CA ASN A 109 -18.62 3.30 2.87
C ASN A 109 -17.72 2.28 2.15
N LEU A 110 -16.49 2.09 2.63
CA LEU A 110 -15.51 1.21 2.00
C LEU A 110 -15.01 0.17 2.99
N GLN A 111 -14.84 -1.06 2.53
CA GLN A 111 -14.13 -2.07 3.29
C GLN A 111 -12.62 -1.83 3.16
N LEU A 112 -11.97 -1.56 4.28
CA LEU A 112 -10.55 -1.24 4.31
C LEU A 112 -9.73 -2.42 4.79
N LEU A 113 -8.70 -2.78 4.00
CA LEU A 113 -7.71 -3.80 4.35
C LEU A 113 -6.34 -3.11 4.48
N PRO A 114 -5.82 -2.93 5.71
CA PRO A 114 -4.51 -2.30 5.91
C PRO A 114 -3.39 -3.17 5.31
N MET A 115 -2.65 -2.64 4.35
CA MET A 115 -1.53 -3.35 3.71
C MET A 115 -0.19 -3.04 4.35
N ALA A 116 0.10 -1.77 4.62
CA ALA A 116 1.38 -1.34 5.16
C ALA A 116 1.28 0.05 5.82
N ARG A 117 2.15 0.27 6.80
CA ARG A 117 2.40 1.61 7.36
C ARG A 117 3.78 2.07 6.89
N ARG A 118 3.86 3.29 6.37
CA ARG A 118 5.12 3.88 5.88
C ARG A 118 5.30 5.28 6.46
N GLN A 119 6.56 5.71 6.54
CA GLN A 119 6.90 7.07 6.92
C GLN A 119 7.05 7.94 5.66
N ILE A 120 6.67 9.20 5.78
CA ILE A 120 6.99 10.21 4.78
C ILE A 120 8.40 10.70 5.09
N VAL A 121 9.22 10.75 4.06
CA VAL A 121 10.59 11.25 4.14
C VAL A 121 10.76 12.44 3.21
N CYS A 122 11.61 13.37 3.62
CA CYS A 122 12.03 14.49 2.78
C CYS A 122 13.34 14.08 2.09
N CYS A 123 13.37 14.17 0.78
CA CYS A 123 14.60 13.99 0.01
C CYS A 123 15.29 15.35 -0.11
N VAL A 124 16.54 15.42 0.29
CA VAL A 124 17.38 16.64 0.24
C VAL A 124 18.67 16.35 -0.52
N PRO A 125 19.31 17.37 -1.12
CA PRO A 125 20.63 17.22 -1.70
C PRO A 125 21.65 16.78 -0.65
N GLU A 126 22.58 15.91 -1.01
CA GLU A 126 23.61 15.38 -0.11
C GLU A 126 24.44 16.48 0.59
N ASN A 127 24.69 17.57 -0.13
CA ASN A 127 25.44 18.71 0.38
C ASN A 127 24.54 19.84 0.91
N GLY A 128 23.25 19.58 1.12
CA GLY A 128 22.31 20.56 1.66
C GLY A 128 22.42 20.72 3.17
N ASP A 129 21.98 21.83 3.68
CA ASP A 129 21.97 22.19 5.11
C ASP A 129 21.14 21.23 5.97
N LEU A 130 20.14 20.58 5.36
CA LEU A 130 19.30 19.58 6.02
C LEU A 130 19.86 18.16 5.95
N ALA A 131 20.91 17.89 5.13
CA ALA A 131 21.41 16.55 4.87
C ALA A 131 21.95 15.83 6.12
N ALA A 132 22.54 16.57 7.05
CA ALA A 132 23.10 16.03 8.28
C ALA A 132 22.02 15.73 9.35
N ARG A 133 20.78 16.15 9.15
CA ARG A 133 19.71 15.99 10.14
C ARG A 133 19.05 14.60 10.00
N LYS A 134 18.90 13.91 11.12
CA LYS A 134 18.18 12.62 11.18
C LYS A 134 16.68 12.75 11.08
N ALA A 135 16.14 13.89 11.47
CA ALA A 135 14.73 14.24 11.38
C ALA A 135 14.61 15.75 11.14
N ILE A 136 13.57 16.14 10.44
CA ILE A 136 13.24 17.53 10.14
C ILE A 136 11.78 17.79 10.52
N THR A 137 11.51 19.02 10.89
CA THR A 137 10.16 19.54 11.17
C THR A 137 9.63 20.31 9.97
N LEU A 138 8.35 20.65 9.98
CA LEU A 138 7.77 21.53 8.97
C LEU A 138 8.42 22.92 8.98
N GLN A 139 8.83 23.40 10.17
CA GLN A 139 9.49 24.70 10.31
C GLN A 139 10.88 24.71 9.64
N ASP A 140 11.60 23.59 9.69
CA ASP A 140 12.92 23.48 9.06
C ASP A 140 12.85 23.57 7.53
N ILE A 141 11.72 23.29 6.92
CA ILE A 141 11.52 23.35 5.48
C ILE A 141 10.71 24.57 5.02
N ALA A 142 10.28 25.43 5.95
CA ALA A 142 9.40 26.56 5.65
C ALA A 142 10.02 27.55 4.64
N ASP A 143 11.33 27.76 4.74
CA ASP A 143 12.07 28.71 3.88
C ASP A 143 12.67 28.03 2.63
N HIS A 144 12.34 26.76 2.39
CA HIS A 144 12.89 25.99 1.26
C HIS A 144 11.87 25.84 0.13
N ASN A 145 12.37 25.85 -1.09
CA ASN A 145 11.55 25.50 -2.26
C ASN A 145 11.25 24.00 -2.25
N LEU A 146 9.97 23.65 -2.12
CA LEU A 146 9.52 22.27 -2.04
C LEU A 146 9.02 21.74 -3.38
N ILE A 147 9.53 20.58 -3.79
CA ILE A 147 8.98 19.82 -4.90
C ILE A 147 7.97 18.83 -4.31
N MET A 148 6.72 19.02 -4.62
CA MET A 148 5.63 18.17 -4.14
C MET A 148 4.92 17.46 -5.29
N LEU A 149 4.18 16.41 -4.94
CA LEU A 149 3.32 15.71 -5.89
C LEU A 149 2.23 16.66 -6.45
N LYS A 150 1.69 16.32 -7.62
CA LYS A 150 0.62 17.09 -8.27
C LYS A 150 -0.64 17.18 -7.42
N GLU A 151 -1.55 18.06 -7.80
CA GLU A 151 -2.90 18.14 -7.24
C GLU A 151 -3.62 16.79 -7.30
N GLY A 152 -4.53 16.53 -6.35
CA GLY A 152 -5.19 15.22 -6.22
C GLY A 152 -4.39 14.18 -5.45
N SER A 153 -3.10 14.44 -5.13
CA SER A 153 -2.32 13.58 -4.25
C SER A 153 -2.71 13.84 -2.78
N PHE A 154 -3.11 12.78 -2.09
CA PHE A 154 -3.36 12.83 -0.64
C PHE A 154 -2.15 13.36 0.14
N LEU A 155 -0.95 12.96 -0.24
CA LEU A 155 0.27 13.41 0.42
C LEU A 155 0.46 14.93 0.31
N ARG A 156 0.22 15.50 -0.89
CA ARG A 156 0.26 16.95 -1.08
C ARG A 156 -0.79 17.66 -0.22
N GLN A 157 -2.03 17.19 -0.23
CA GLN A 157 -3.10 17.79 0.57
C GLN A 157 -2.76 17.77 2.06
N THR A 158 -2.30 16.63 2.57
CA THR A 158 -1.89 16.49 3.98
C THR A 158 -0.75 17.42 4.34
N MET A 159 0.26 17.55 3.47
CA MET A 159 1.38 18.47 3.72
C MET A 159 0.92 19.93 3.76
N LEU A 160 0.17 20.38 2.76
CA LEU A 160 -0.36 21.74 2.71
C LEU A 160 -1.24 22.08 3.92
N GLN A 161 -2.11 21.13 4.32
CA GLN A 161 -2.95 21.28 5.50
C GLN A 161 -2.12 21.44 6.79
N LYS A 162 -1.09 20.61 6.96
CA LYS A 162 -0.20 20.68 8.12
C LYS A 162 0.67 21.95 8.13
N MET A 163 1.15 22.38 6.96
CA MET A 163 1.90 23.63 6.82
C MET A 163 1.01 24.82 7.16
N SER A 164 -0.20 24.88 6.61
CA SER A 164 -1.18 25.92 6.93
C SER A 164 -1.51 25.98 8.42
N ALA A 165 -1.74 24.82 9.05
CA ALA A 165 -1.99 24.72 10.49
C ALA A 165 -0.79 25.16 11.35
N ALA A 166 0.43 25.08 10.81
CA ALA A 166 1.67 25.57 11.44
C ALA A 166 1.99 27.03 11.10
N GLY A 167 1.12 27.71 10.34
CA GLY A 167 1.34 29.11 9.92
C GLY A 167 2.42 29.28 8.84
N ILE A 168 2.73 28.21 8.11
CA ILE A 168 3.71 28.18 7.01
C ILE A 168 2.94 28.33 5.70
N THR A 169 3.28 29.34 4.90
CA THR A 169 2.63 29.66 3.61
C THR A 169 3.54 29.34 2.45
#